data_700bb4e7cfc49d690a1838f6df96a4ba
#
_entry.id   700bb4e7cfc49d690a1838f6df96a4ba
#
_cell.length_a   1.000
_cell.length_b   1.000
_cell.length_c   1.000
_cell.angle_alpha   90.00
_cell.angle_beta   90.00
_cell.angle_gamma   90.00
#
_symmetry.space_group_name_H-M   'P 1'
#
loop_
_entity.id
_entity.type
_entity.pdbx_description
1 polymer ?
#
loop_
_entity_poly.entity_id
_entity_poly.type
_entity_poly.pdbx_seq_one_letter_code
_entity_poly.pdbx_strand_id
1 'polypeptide(L)'
;MAKNEKKSTWVVDFTQLNVEVTIDNFVTKDISKPLGNYIHQCTEDIGIDDLAHDIYHNGKCEMNEEQAAVFVDLVKKSTIEPYIRRPLIDLIMNIKK
;
A
#
# COMPACT_ATOMS: atom_id res chain seq x y z
N MET A 1 13.69 -21.34 -16.51
CA MET A 1 13.56 -20.99 -16.17
C MET A 1 13.03 -20.56 -15.54
N ALA A 2 12.98 -20.76 -15.59
CA ALA A 2 12.47 -20.36 -15.05
C ALA A 2 11.84 -20.08 -14.56
N LYS A 3 11.70 -20.12 -14.81
CA LYS A 3 11.26 -19.83 -14.40
C LYS A 3 10.61 -19.49 -13.77
N ASN A 4 10.48 -19.65 -13.76
CA ASN A 4 10.00 -19.38 -13.05
C ASN A 4 9.67 -18.80 -12.26
N GLU A 5 10.10 -18.73 -12.18
CA GLU A 5 9.64 -18.29 -11.57
C GLU A 5 8.87 -17.38 -11.34
N LYS A 6 8.42 -17.83 -11.40
CA LYS A 6 7.65 -16.66 -11.48
C LYS A 6 7.08 -16.25 -10.14
N LYS A 7 7.18 -14.98 -9.84
CA LYS A 7 6.68 -14.47 -8.57
C LYS A 7 5.20 -14.19 -8.66
N SER A 8 4.48 -14.50 -7.60
CA SER A 8 3.09 -14.10 -7.49
C SER A 8 3.01 -12.61 -7.23
N THR A 9 2.19 -11.93 -7.98
CA THR A 9 1.90 -10.51 -7.76
C THR A 9 0.40 -10.32 -7.64
N TRP A 10 0.02 -9.19 -7.05
CA TRP A 10 -1.39 -8.84 -6.92
C TRP A 10 -1.53 -7.33 -6.97
N VAL A 11 -2.72 -6.88 -7.34
CA VAL A 11 -3.04 -5.46 -7.43
C VAL A 11 -3.67 -5.02 -6.13
N VAL A 12 -3.17 -3.92 -5.57
CA VAL A 12 -3.74 -3.32 -4.37
C VAL A 12 -4.33 -1.98 -4.77
N ASP A 13 -5.61 -1.77 -4.46
CA ASP A 13 -6.34 -0.56 -4.79
C ASP A 13 -6.45 0.31 -3.54
N PHE A 14 -5.88 1.49 -3.61
CA PHE A 14 -5.82 2.41 -2.46
C PHE A 14 -6.89 3.51 -2.54
N THR A 15 -7.79 3.43 -3.52
CA THR A 15 -8.81 4.46 -3.69
C THR A 15 -10.05 4.20 -2.84
N GLN A 16 -10.18 3.00 -2.29
CA GLN A 16 -11.39 2.60 -1.57
C GLN A 16 -11.03 1.93 -0.25
N LEU A 17 -10.20 2.61 0.53
CA LEU A 17 -9.83 2.09 1.83
C LEU A 17 -10.95 2.33 2.82
N ASN A 18 -11.42 1.25 3.46
CA ASN A 18 -12.48 1.34 4.45
C ASN A 18 -11.85 1.64 5.80
N VAL A 19 -12.13 2.82 6.36
CA VAL A 19 -11.53 3.26 7.61
C VAL A 19 -12.59 3.53 8.65
N GLU A 20 -12.25 3.21 9.89
CA GLU A 20 -13.10 3.50 11.04
C GLU A 20 -12.70 4.86 11.59
N VAL A 21 -13.40 5.90 11.12
CA VAL A 21 -13.05 7.29 11.47
C VAL A 21 -13.39 7.61 12.92
N THR A 22 -14.49 7.07 13.41
CA THR A 22 -14.80 7.05 14.82
C THR A 22 -15.27 5.65 15.15
N ILE A 23 -15.30 5.30 16.42
CA ILE A 23 -15.63 3.93 16.82
C ILE A 23 -16.98 3.54 16.21
N ASP A 24 -16.98 2.41 15.49
CA ASP A 24 -18.15 1.83 14.82
C ASP A 24 -18.69 2.67 13.67
N ASN A 25 -17.91 3.66 13.20
CA ASN A 25 -18.36 4.55 12.13
C ASN A 25 -17.34 4.51 11.00
N PHE A 26 -17.69 3.85 9.90
CA PHE A 26 -16.76 3.58 8.81
C PHE A 26 -17.06 4.45 7.61
N VAL A 27 -16.00 4.88 6.92
CA VAL A 27 -16.12 5.54 5.62
C VAL A 27 -15.08 4.99 4.68
N THR A 28 -15.32 5.14 3.39
CA THR A 28 -14.37 4.75 2.36
C THR A 28 -13.56 5.99 1.96
N LYS A 29 -12.24 5.86 1.97
CA LYS A 29 -11.34 6.96 1.65
C LYS A 29 -10.40 6.58 0.53
N ASP A 30 -10.11 7.57 -0.31
CA ASP A 30 -9.06 7.47 -1.32
C ASP A 30 -7.79 8.06 -0.71
N ILE A 31 -6.82 7.20 -0.42
CA ILE A 31 -5.56 7.62 0.19
C ILE A 31 -4.40 7.55 -0.79
N SER A 32 -4.69 7.37 -2.07
CA SER A 32 -3.65 7.12 -3.06
C SER A 32 -2.64 8.25 -3.16
N LYS A 33 -3.10 9.49 -3.20
CA LYS A 33 -2.18 10.62 -3.37
C LYS A 33 -1.30 10.84 -2.15
N PRO A 34 -1.84 10.94 -0.93
CA PRO A 34 -0.95 11.13 0.22
C PRO A 34 -0.04 9.92 0.44
N LEU A 35 -0.54 8.71 0.20
CA LEU A 35 0.30 7.53 0.37
C LEU A 35 1.42 7.49 -0.65
N GLY A 36 1.10 7.75 -1.93
CA GLY A 36 2.11 7.79 -2.97
C GLY A 36 3.21 8.78 -2.65
N ASN A 37 2.83 9.98 -2.23
CA ASN A 37 3.80 11.00 -1.86
C ASN A 37 4.64 10.59 -0.67
N TYR A 38 4.01 9.98 0.35
CA TYR A 38 4.74 9.55 1.53
C TYR A 38 5.80 8.51 1.16
N ILE A 39 5.40 7.48 0.40
CA ILE A 39 6.34 6.42 0.01
C ILE A 39 7.46 7.00 -0.86
N HIS A 40 7.12 7.85 -1.79
CA HIS A 40 8.10 8.50 -2.67
C HIS A 40 9.17 9.24 -1.85
N GLN A 41 8.75 9.93 -0.81
CA GLN A 41 9.65 10.74 0.00
C GLN A 41 10.49 9.92 0.96
N CYS A 42 10.06 8.72 1.30
CA CYS A 42 10.69 7.92 2.34
C CYS A 42 11.54 6.78 1.83
N THR A 43 11.23 6.27 0.65
CA THR A 43 11.93 5.09 0.16
C THR A 43 13.26 5.47 -0.48
N GLU A 44 14.22 4.56 -0.36
CA GLU A 44 15.49 4.67 -1.07
C GLU A 44 15.56 3.67 -2.21
N ASP A 45 14.50 2.93 -2.42
CA ASP A 45 14.45 1.88 -3.43
C ASP A 45 13.67 2.38 -4.64
N ILE A 46 14.32 2.39 -5.81
CA ILE A 46 13.72 2.90 -7.03
C ILE A 46 12.48 2.09 -7.41
N GLY A 47 12.52 0.77 -7.21
CA GLY A 47 11.37 -0.06 -7.52
C GLY A 47 10.15 0.27 -6.67
N ILE A 48 10.38 0.58 -5.39
CA ILE A 48 9.30 0.98 -4.51
C ILE A 48 8.80 2.37 -4.89
N ASP A 49 9.71 3.26 -5.32
CA ASP A 49 9.30 4.59 -5.78
C ASP A 49 8.43 4.49 -7.03
N ASP A 50 8.73 3.55 -7.91
CA ASP A 50 7.88 3.32 -9.09
C ASP A 50 6.46 2.93 -8.66
N LEU A 51 6.33 2.11 -7.64
CA LEU A 51 5.01 1.77 -7.10
C LEU A 51 4.32 2.99 -6.53
N ALA A 52 5.08 3.87 -5.87
CA ALA A 52 4.52 5.11 -5.32
C ALA A 52 3.95 5.98 -6.42
N HIS A 53 4.64 6.08 -7.55
CA HIS A 53 4.13 6.83 -8.70
C HIS A 53 2.85 6.21 -9.23
N ASP A 54 2.79 4.88 -9.32
CA ASP A 54 1.59 4.19 -9.77
C ASP A 54 0.42 4.45 -8.84
N ILE A 55 0.67 4.40 -7.54
CA ILE A 55 -0.37 4.68 -6.55
C ILE A 55 -0.89 6.10 -6.72
N TYR A 56 0.02 7.06 -6.88
CA TYR A 56 -0.36 8.45 -6.99
C TYR A 56 -1.20 8.71 -8.23
N HIS A 57 -0.78 8.15 -9.37
CA HIS A 57 -1.43 8.46 -10.65
C HIS A 57 -2.63 7.57 -10.93
N ASN A 58 -2.59 6.32 -10.51
CA ASN A 58 -3.62 5.34 -10.87
C ASN A 58 -4.46 4.90 -9.70
N GLY A 59 -4.05 5.20 -8.48
CA GLY A 59 -4.76 4.79 -7.27
C GLY A 59 -4.50 3.36 -6.86
N LYS A 60 -3.73 2.62 -7.65
CA LYS A 60 -3.45 1.22 -7.38
C LYS A 60 -2.09 0.85 -7.96
N CYS A 61 -1.55 -0.25 -7.49
CA CYS A 61 -0.31 -0.76 -8.04
C CYS A 61 -0.26 -2.28 -7.87
N GLU A 62 0.59 -2.90 -8.66
CA GLU A 62 0.84 -4.33 -8.57
C GLU A 62 2.13 -4.53 -7.78
N MET A 63 2.10 -5.44 -6.81
CA MET A 63 3.28 -5.69 -5.99
C MET A 63 3.44 -7.17 -5.72
N ASN A 64 4.68 -7.58 -5.44
CA ASN A 64 4.97 -8.93 -5.02
C ASN A 64 5.16 -8.97 -3.51
N GLU A 65 5.48 -10.16 -2.99
CA GLU A 65 5.57 -10.36 -1.55
C GLU A 65 6.67 -9.52 -0.92
N GLU A 66 7.81 -9.40 -1.57
CA GLU A 66 8.91 -8.60 -1.05
C GLU A 66 8.55 -7.12 -1.00
N GLN A 67 7.93 -6.64 -2.06
CA GLN A 67 7.51 -5.25 -2.12
C GLN A 67 6.45 -4.96 -1.08
N ALA A 68 5.51 -5.89 -0.88
CA ALA A 68 4.49 -5.72 0.14
C ALA A 68 5.11 -5.62 1.53
N ALA A 69 6.12 -6.43 1.81
CA ALA A 69 6.80 -6.38 3.10
C ALA A 69 7.46 -5.04 3.33
N VAL A 70 8.12 -4.49 2.31
CA VAL A 70 8.74 -3.17 2.41
C VAL A 70 7.69 -2.09 2.63
N PHE A 71 6.58 -2.18 1.89
CA PHE A 71 5.48 -1.23 2.03
C PHE A 71 4.92 -1.23 3.45
N VAL A 72 4.65 -2.42 3.97
CA VAL A 72 4.11 -2.55 5.32
C VAL A 72 5.07 -1.96 6.34
N ASP A 73 6.37 -2.22 6.17
CA ASP A 73 7.37 -1.66 7.08
C ASP A 73 7.37 -0.13 7.05
N LEU A 74 7.31 0.45 5.87
CA LEU A 74 7.26 1.90 5.73
C LEU A 74 5.99 2.47 6.36
N VAL A 75 4.86 1.81 6.16
CA VAL A 75 3.59 2.25 6.74
C VAL A 75 3.65 2.18 8.27
N LYS A 76 4.23 1.10 8.82
CA LYS A 76 4.35 0.95 10.26
C LYS A 76 5.19 2.04 10.89
N LYS A 77 6.19 2.52 10.17
CA LYS A 77 7.09 3.56 10.66
C LYS A 77 6.58 4.96 10.38
N SER A 78 5.45 5.07 9.70
CA SER A 78 4.93 6.36 9.26
C SER A 78 4.24 7.09 10.40
N THR A 79 3.93 8.37 10.14
CA THR A 79 3.13 9.18 11.04
C THR A 79 1.65 9.12 10.70
N ILE A 80 1.26 8.22 9.81
CA ILE A 80 -0.14 8.02 9.46
C ILE A 80 -0.90 7.60 10.72
N GLU A 81 -2.07 8.21 10.92
CA GLU A 81 -2.88 7.90 12.10
C GLU A 81 -3.23 6.43 12.16
N PRO A 82 -3.30 5.84 13.36
CA PRO A 82 -3.59 4.41 13.48
C PRO A 82 -4.91 3.99 12.83
N TYR A 83 -5.92 4.84 12.84
CA TYR A 83 -7.21 4.45 12.27
C TYR A 83 -7.14 4.31 10.74
N ILE A 84 -6.12 4.88 10.10
CA ILE A 84 -5.86 4.69 8.68
C ILE A 84 -4.80 3.60 8.50
N ARG A 85 -3.78 3.61 9.34
CA ARG A 85 -2.64 2.70 9.19
C ARG A 85 -3.04 1.25 9.33
N ARG A 86 -3.91 0.93 10.28
CA ARG A 86 -4.33 -0.45 10.51
C ARG A 86 -5.05 -1.05 9.30
N PRO A 87 -6.12 -0.41 8.79
CA PRO A 87 -6.78 -0.97 7.61
C PRO A 87 -5.89 -0.97 6.38
N LEU A 88 -4.96 -0.02 6.29
CA LEU A 88 -4.04 0.02 5.18
C LEU A 88 -3.11 -1.20 5.18
N ILE A 89 -2.55 -1.54 6.34
CA ILE A 89 -1.72 -2.73 6.47
C ILE A 89 -2.54 -3.98 6.16
N ASP A 90 -3.75 -4.05 6.67
CA ASP A 90 -4.62 -5.20 6.41
C ASP A 90 -4.94 -5.33 4.93
N LEU A 91 -5.18 -4.22 4.25
CA LEU A 91 -5.45 -4.25 2.83
C LEU A 91 -4.29 -4.87 2.06
N ILE A 92 -3.08 -4.46 2.38
CA ILE A 92 -1.90 -4.98 1.70
C ILE A 92 -1.69 -6.45 2.02
N MET A 93 -1.80 -6.81 3.29
CA MET A 93 -1.52 -8.19 3.73
C MET A 93 -2.60 -9.16 3.30
N ASN A 94 -3.86 -8.74 3.33
CA ASN A 94 -4.98 -9.65 3.03
C ASN A 94 -5.03 -10.04 1.57
N ILE A 95 -4.70 -9.13 0.69
CA ILE A 95 -4.72 -9.42 -0.74
C ILE A 95 -3.62 -10.42 -1.10
N LYS A 96 -2.61 -10.45 -0.30
CA LYS A 96 -1.49 -11.36 -0.50
C LYS A 96 -1.92 -12.81 -0.58
N LYS A 97 -3.02 -13.15 0.01
CA LYS A 97 -3.50 -14.51 -0.10
C LYS A 97 -3.94 -14.82 -1.50
#